data_44206f7a08273495aa726a6e10a36854
#
_entry.id   44206f7a08273495aa726a6e10a36854
#
_cell.length_a   1.000
_cell.length_b   1.000
_cell.length_c   1.000
_cell.angle_alpha   90.00
_cell.angle_beta   90.00
_cell.angle_gamma   90.00
#
_symmetry.space_group_name_H-M   'P 1'
#
loop_
_entity.id
_entity.type
_entity.pdbx_description
1 polymer ?
#
loop_
_entity_poly.entity_id
_entity_poly.type
_entity_poly.pdbx_seq_one_letter_code
_entity_poly.pdbx_strand_id
1 'polypeptide(L)'
;MSHAESWYALETDQAGRTGYIDNDSVDKNDARATLRLKIVDPNGDHSIYTMTFNRADKTVQLIDVTTYNPQGYMIGSETLANTKIQIQEGSNLDHVYHLIW
;
A
#
# COMPACT_ATOMS: atom_id res chain seq x y z
N MET A 1 2.34 -5.90 -24.19
CA MET A 1 0.99 -5.84 -23.60
C MET A 1 1.08 -5.25 -22.20
N SER A 2 0.32 -4.21 -21.96
CA SER A 2 0.30 -3.61 -20.64
C SER A 2 -0.56 -4.44 -19.70
N HIS A 3 -0.13 -4.55 -18.45
CA HIS A 3 -0.96 -5.12 -17.41
C HIS A 3 -2.02 -4.13 -17.00
N ALA A 4 -3.26 -4.55 -16.95
CA ALA A 4 -4.25 -3.85 -16.18
C ALA A 4 -3.94 -4.11 -14.71
N GLU A 5 -3.76 -3.07 -13.93
CA GLU A 5 -3.57 -3.21 -12.49
C GLU A 5 -4.83 -3.79 -11.89
N SER A 6 -4.65 -4.74 -10.98
CA SER A 6 -5.75 -5.47 -10.35
C SER A 6 -5.91 -4.98 -8.90
N TRP A 7 -6.58 -3.85 -8.75
CA TRP A 7 -6.76 -3.23 -7.44
C TRP A 7 -7.84 -3.94 -6.62
N TYR A 8 -7.44 -4.44 -5.48
CA TYR A 8 -8.34 -5.04 -4.49
C TYR A 8 -8.65 -4.02 -3.41
N ALA A 9 -9.94 -3.68 -3.26
CA ALA A 9 -10.38 -2.67 -2.31
C ALA A 9 -10.33 -3.19 -0.87
N LEU A 10 -9.74 -2.38 0.00
CA LEU A 10 -9.77 -2.56 1.45
C LEU A 10 -10.91 -1.74 2.04
N GLU A 11 -11.06 -1.78 3.36
CA GLU A 11 -12.07 -0.99 4.04
C GLU A 11 -11.71 0.50 3.99
N THR A 12 -12.75 1.33 3.95
CA THR A 12 -12.62 2.78 4.10
C THR A 12 -12.43 3.12 5.57
N ASP A 13 -11.43 3.95 5.90
CA ASP A 13 -11.19 4.35 7.27
C ASP A 13 -12.14 5.48 7.72
N GLN A 14 -12.01 5.90 8.99
CA GLN A 14 -12.86 6.93 9.56
C GLN A 14 -12.66 8.31 8.93
N ALA A 15 -11.51 8.55 8.33
CA ALA A 15 -11.21 9.79 7.62
C ALA A 15 -11.76 9.81 6.19
N GLY A 16 -12.41 8.72 5.75
CA GLY A 16 -12.95 8.58 4.40
C GLY A 16 -11.92 8.16 3.36
N ARG A 17 -10.76 7.68 3.78
CA ARG A 17 -9.72 7.19 2.87
C ARG A 17 -9.91 5.71 2.62
N THR A 18 -9.83 5.31 1.35
CA THR A 18 -9.95 3.92 0.94
C THR A 18 -8.62 3.40 0.45
N GLY A 19 -8.20 2.25 0.96
CA GLY A 19 -6.99 1.57 0.53
C GLY A 19 -7.27 0.53 -0.53
N TYR A 20 -6.31 0.33 -1.44
CA TYR A 20 -6.37 -0.70 -2.48
C TYR A 20 -5.02 -1.37 -2.59
N ILE A 21 -5.02 -2.70 -2.73
CA ILE A 21 -3.80 -3.47 -3.02
C ILE A 21 -3.80 -3.79 -4.51
N ASP A 22 -2.64 -3.60 -5.15
CA ASP A 22 -2.43 -4.10 -6.50
C ASP A 22 -2.02 -5.57 -6.43
N ASN A 23 -2.98 -6.47 -6.69
CA ASN A 23 -2.74 -7.91 -6.64
C ASN A 23 -1.66 -8.37 -7.62
N ASP A 24 -1.49 -7.68 -8.74
CA ASP A 24 -0.49 -8.06 -9.74
C ASP A 24 0.92 -7.64 -9.32
N SER A 25 1.06 -6.77 -8.32
CA SER A 25 2.36 -6.32 -7.83
C SER A 25 2.89 -7.15 -6.67
N VAL A 26 2.08 -8.05 -6.11
CA VAL A 26 2.48 -8.81 -4.92
C VAL A 26 3.56 -9.82 -5.29
N ASP A 27 4.75 -9.62 -4.72
CA ASP A 27 5.89 -10.52 -4.86
C ASP A 27 6.24 -11.02 -3.46
N LYS A 28 5.92 -12.27 -3.17
CA LYS A 28 6.05 -12.79 -1.81
C LYS A 28 6.73 -14.14 -1.73
N ASN A 29 7.34 -14.37 -0.58
CA ASN A 29 7.77 -15.68 -0.11
C ASN A 29 7.33 -15.86 1.35
N ASP A 30 7.83 -16.88 2.03
CA ASP A 30 7.44 -17.16 3.42
C ASP A 30 7.92 -16.09 4.41
N ALA A 31 8.91 -15.28 4.05
CA ALA A 31 9.52 -14.30 4.95
C ALA A 31 9.11 -12.85 4.65
N ARG A 32 8.89 -12.51 3.38
CA ARG A 32 8.66 -11.14 2.93
C ARG A 32 7.64 -11.07 1.81
N ALA A 33 7.02 -9.89 1.71
CA ALA A 33 6.17 -9.57 0.57
C ALA A 33 6.37 -8.10 0.19
N THR A 34 6.62 -7.84 -1.08
CA THR A 34 6.68 -6.49 -1.64
C THR A 34 5.45 -6.26 -2.49
N LEU A 35 4.78 -5.14 -2.29
CA LEU A 35 3.57 -4.81 -3.03
C LEU A 35 3.36 -3.30 -3.11
N ARG A 36 2.41 -2.89 -3.96
CA ARG A 36 1.98 -1.50 -4.05
C ARG A 36 0.60 -1.36 -3.41
N LEU A 37 0.46 -0.32 -2.61
CA LEU A 37 -0.78 0.05 -1.94
C LEU A 37 -1.20 1.45 -2.38
N LYS A 38 -2.43 1.59 -2.83
CA LYS A 38 -2.99 2.89 -3.18
C LYS A 38 -3.95 3.34 -2.08
N ILE A 39 -3.82 4.60 -1.66
CA ILE A 39 -4.74 5.24 -0.73
C ILE A 39 -5.42 6.40 -1.46
N VAL A 40 -6.74 6.37 -1.50
CA VAL A 40 -7.55 7.41 -2.12
C VAL A 40 -8.18 8.26 -1.03
N ASP A 41 -7.91 9.58 -1.07
CA ASP A 41 -8.50 10.55 -0.16
C ASP A 41 -9.91 10.95 -0.60
N PRO A 42 -10.76 11.49 0.30
CA PRO A 42 -12.11 11.90 -0.05
C PRO A 42 -12.17 12.95 -1.16
N ASN A 43 -11.13 13.78 -1.31
CA ASN A 43 -11.06 14.79 -2.37
C ASN A 43 -10.64 14.23 -3.74
N GLY A 44 -10.33 12.93 -3.81
CA GLY A 44 -9.90 12.26 -5.03
C GLY A 44 -8.40 12.19 -5.25
N ASP A 45 -7.60 12.87 -4.45
CA ASP A 45 -6.14 12.69 -4.49
C ASP A 45 -5.82 11.25 -4.07
N HIS A 46 -4.81 10.67 -4.71
CA HIS A 46 -4.41 9.32 -4.33
C HIS A 46 -2.89 9.17 -4.29
N SER A 47 -2.45 8.33 -3.37
CA SER A 47 -1.03 8.04 -3.15
C SER A 47 -0.80 6.57 -3.36
N ILE A 48 0.28 6.24 -4.09
CA ILE A 48 0.69 4.86 -4.30
C ILE A 48 2.00 4.64 -3.56
N TYR A 49 1.96 3.76 -2.58
CA TYR A 49 3.10 3.36 -1.77
C TYR A 49 3.66 2.04 -2.28
N THR A 50 4.98 1.96 -2.40
CA THR A 50 5.68 0.69 -2.51
C THR A 50 6.17 0.30 -1.13
N MET A 51 5.83 -0.90 -0.69
CA MET A 51 6.17 -1.34 0.66
C MET A 51 6.55 -2.80 0.71
N THR A 52 7.38 -3.15 1.70
CA THR A 52 7.78 -4.52 1.98
C THR A 52 7.29 -4.91 3.37
N PHE A 53 6.51 -5.98 3.42
CA PHE A 53 6.05 -6.57 4.68
C PHE A 53 7.04 -7.64 5.12
N ASN A 54 7.38 -7.65 6.40
CA ASN A 54 8.22 -8.68 7.02
C ASN A 54 7.34 -9.53 7.93
N ARG A 55 7.28 -10.82 7.65
CA ARG A 55 6.38 -11.72 8.36
C ARG A 55 6.83 -12.00 9.79
N ALA A 56 8.13 -12.26 10.00
CA ALA A 56 8.63 -12.72 11.28
C ALA A 56 8.43 -11.72 12.43
N ASP A 57 8.67 -10.44 12.18
CA ASP A 57 8.55 -9.38 13.19
C ASP A 57 7.28 -8.53 13.02
N LYS A 58 6.44 -8.88 12.05
CA LYS A 58 5.18 -8.18 11.76
C LYS A 58 5.40 -6.68 11.57
N THR A 59 6.33 -6.35 10.67
CA THR A 59 6.64 -4.96 10.32
C THR A 59 6.44 -4.71 8.84
N VAL A 60 6.27 -3.44 8.48
CA VAL A 60 6.25 -3.00 7.09
C VAL A 60 7.29 -1.90 6.90
N GLN A 61 8.03 -1.98 5.81
CA GLN A 61 8.99 -0.96 5.42
C GLN A 61 8.44 -0.20 4.23
N LEU A 62 8.30 1.12 4.37
CA LEU A 62 7.88 1.99 3.29
C LEU A 62 9.09 2.33 2.42
N ILE A 63 8.99 2.08 1.12
CA ILE A 63 10.08 2.30 0.18
C ILE A 63 9.93 3.65 -0.51
N ASP A 64 8.78 3.90 -1.11
CA ASP A 64 8.49 5.18 -1.76
C ASP A 64 6.97 5.46 -1.78
N VAL A 65 6.64 6.70 -2.09
CA VAL A 65 5.27 7.13 -2.31
C VAL A 65 5.23 8.09 -3.48
N THR A 66 4.25 7.93 -4.36
CA THR A 66 3.94 8.87 -5.43
C THR A 66 2.50 9.31 -5.27
N THR A 67 2.28 10.63 -5.29
CA THR A 67 0.95 11.21 -5.09
C THR A 67 0.44 11.80 -6.40
N TYR A 68 -0.84 11.56 -6.67
CA TYR A 68 -1.53 12.00 -7.88
C TYR A 68 -2.74 12.85 -7.51
N ASN A 69 -3.07 13.82 -8.38
CA ASN A 69 -4.31 14.57 -8.23
C ASN A 69 -5.51 13.74 -8.73
N PRO A 70 -6.76 14.24 -8.56
CA PRO A 70 -7.94 13.48 -9.01
C PRO A 70 -7.96 13.18 -10.51
N GLN A 71 -7.26 13.98 -11.33
CA GLN A 71 -7.16 13.76 -12.77
C GLN A 71 -6.08 12.75 -13.17
N GLY A 72 -5.32 12.24 -12.20
CA GLY A 72 -4.28 11.25 -12.43
C GLY A 72 -2.90 11.82 -12.76
N TYR A 73 -2.68 13.11 -12.60
CA TYR A 73 -1.37 13.72 -12.79
C TYR A 73 -0.55 13.63 -11.51
N MET A 74 0.73 13.28 -11.65
CA MET A 74 1.65 13.20 -10.53
C MET A 74 1.89 14.60 -9.95
N ILE A 75 1.66 14.75 -8.65
CA ILE A 75 1.89 16.01 -7.93
C ILE A 75 3.02 15.92 -6.91
N GLY A 76 3.53 14.74 -6.64
CA GLY A 76 4.66 14.55 -5.76
C GLY A 76 5.19 13.14 -5.79
N SER A 77 6.46 12.99 -5.42
CA SER A 77 7.12 11.69 -5.30
C SER A 77 8.20 11.79 -4.23
N GLU A 78 8.28 10.80 -3.35
CA GLU A 78 9.24 10.79 -2.26
C GLU A 78 9.76 9.38 -2.02
N THR A 79 11.06 9.27 -1.77
CA THR A 79 11.67 8.03 -1.33
C THR A 79 11.66 7.99 0.19
N LEU A 80 11.08 6.91 0.75
CA LEU A 80 10.90 6.75 2.19
C LEU A 80 11.85 5.69 2.76
N ALA A 81 13.04 5.59 2.21
CA ALA A 81 14.02 4.57 2.56
C ALA A 81 14.21 4.46 4.08
N ASN A 82 14.22 3.23 4.59
CA ASN A 82 14.44 2.89 5.99
C ASN A 82 13.30 3.27 6.96
N THR A 83 12.17 3.73 6.46
CA THR A 83 11.00 3.92 7.33
C THR A 83 10.36 2.56 7.61
N LYS A 84 10.47 2.09 8.86
CA LYS A 84 9.96 0.79 9.28
C LYS A 84 8.87 1.01 10.34
N ILE A 85 7.72 0.36 10.14
CA ILE A 85 6.55 0.54 11.00
C ILE A 85 6.14 -0.81 11.56
N GLN A 86 5.92 -0.86 12.88
CA GLN A 86 5.30 -2.02 13.51
C GLN A 86 3.82 -2.06 13.14
N ILE A 87 3.37 -3.20 12.60
CA ILE A 87 1.97 -3.38 12.22
C ILE A 87 1.13 -3.57 13.48
N GLN A 88 0.15 -2.69 13.68
CA GLN A 88 -0.75 -2.76 14.81
C GLN A 88 -1.90 -3.72 14.51
N GLU A 89 -2.23 -4.58 15.46
CA GLU A 89 -3.35 -5.51 15.34
C GLU A 89 -4.65 -4.74 15.10
N GLY A 90 -5.45 -5.21 14.13
CA GLY A 90 -6.72 -4.59 13.76
C GLY A 90 -6.61 -3.39 12.84
N SER A 91 -5.41 -2.96 12.46
CA SER A 91 -5.21 -1.86 11.52
C SER A 91 -5.41 -2.30 10.07
N ASN A 92 -5.47 -1.33 9.15
CA ASN A 92 -5.52 -1.64 7.72
C ASN A 92 -4.27 -2.41 7.25
N LEU A 93 -3.11 -2.08 7.78
CA LEU A 93 -1.88 -2.80 7.47
C LEU A 93 -1.91 -4.23 7.98
N ASP A 94 -2.54 -4.46 9.14
CA ASP A 94 -2.75 -5.81 9.66
C ASP A 94 -3.68 -6.62 8.75
N HIS A 95 -4.74 -6.00 8.25
CA HIS A 95 -5.62 -6.62 7.27
C HIS A 95 -4.84 -7.06 6.03
N VAL A 96 -4.00 -6.17 5.50
CA VAL A 96 -3.14 -6.49 4.34
C VAL A 96 -2.19 -7.64 4.66
N TYR A 97 -1.57 -7.60 5.85
CA TYR A 97 -0.66 -8.66 6.30
C TYR A 97 -1.35 -10.02 6.28
N HIS A 98 -2.58 -10.12 6.77
CA HIS A 98 -3.33 -11.38 6.78
C HIS A 98 -3.84 -11.79 5.40
N LEU A 99 -4.01 -10.86 4.48
CA LEU A 99 -4.34 -11.18 3.09
C LEU A 99 -3.14 -11.78 2.33
N ILE A 100 -1.92 -11.37 2.71
CA ILE A 100 -0.69 -11.86 2.08
C ILE A 100 -0.40 -13.30 2.51
N TRP A 101 -0.50 -13.57 3.77
CA TRP A 101 -0.21 -14.85 4.38
C TRP A 101 -1.45 -15.42 5.07
#